data_86c494263719b12f23e978153f5ef12e
#
_entry.id   86c494263719b12f23e978153f5ef12e
#
_cell.length_a   1.000
_cell.length_b   1.000
_cell.length_c   1.000
_cell.angle_alpha   90.00
_cell.angle_beta   90.00
_cell.angle_gamma   90.00
#
_symmetry.space_group_name_H-M   'P 1'
#
loop_
_entity.id
_entity.type
_entity.pdbx_description
1 polymer ?
#
loop_
_entity_poly.entity_id
_entity_poly.type
_entity_poly.pdbx_seq_one_letter_code
_entity_poly.pdbx_strand_id
1 'polypeptide(L)'
;MPPNLIHNSAVASANYYLGKNQKNFQQSMKRIASGKKINGPGDDPGNLAVSMKLNAQLNRISGVQNNIQNSISFLEVQDGALETVGKIMNRMIEHKGLAAQDTVKSAQDLESYDNEFKDLQLQMY
;
A
#
# COMPACT_ATOMS: atom_id res chain seq x y z
N MET A 1 -6.65 75.95 28.35
CA MET A 1 -7.47 75.33 27.29
C MET A 1 -7.01 73.89 27.13
N PRO A 2 -7.84 72.90 27.33
CA PRO A 2 -7.44 71.51 27.10
C PRO A 2 -7.22 71.29 25.58
N PRO A 3 -6.19 70.49 25.16
CA PRO A 3 -6.03 70.17 23.76
C PRO A 3 -7.23 69.32 23.30
N ASN A 4 -7.97 69.86 22.33
CA ASN A 4 -9.00 69.09 21.62
C ASN A 4 -8.28 67.95 20.86
N LEU A 5 -8.27 66.78 21.50
CA LEU A 5 -7.96 65.50 20.79
C LEU A 5 -9.09 65.27 19.81
N ILE A 6 -8.91 65.75 18.56
CA ILE A 6 -9.79 65.46 17.45
C ILE A 6 -9.64 63.95 17.21
N HIS A 7 -10.52 63.16 17.85
CA HIS A 7 -10.70 61.76 17.47
C HIS A 7 -11.32 61.71 16.08
N ASN A 8 -10.44 61.64 15.08
CA ASN A 8 -10.95 61.49 13.72
C ASN A 8 -11.42 60.04 13.54
N SER A 9 -12.70 59.79 13.78
CA SER A 9 -13.34 58.49 13.66
C SER A 9 -13.18 57.88 12.27
N ALA A 10 -13.03 58.71 11.23
CA ALA A 10 -12.76 58.26 9.86
C ALA A 10 -11.36 57.62 9.72
N VAL A 11 -10.36 58.24 10.36
CA VAL A 11 -8.97 57.66 10.38
C VAL A 11 -8.91 56.36 11.19
N ALA A 12 -9.60 56.33 12.34
CA ALA A 12 -9.68 55.12 13.11
C ALA A 12 -10.37 53.94 12.37
N SER A 13 -11.47 54.27 11.64
CA SER A 13 -12.16 53.29 10.80
C SER A 13 -11.30 52.82 9.63
N ALA A 14 -10.58 53.75 8.99
CA ALA A 14 -9.65 53.43 7.85
C ALA A 14 -8.52 52.51 8.34
N ASN A 15 -7.90 52.81 9.48
CA ASN A 15 -6.86 51.96 10.07
C ASN A 15 -7.38 50.55 10.44
N TYR A 16 -8.59 50.46 10.99
CA TYR A 16 -9.22 49.18 11.30
C TYR A 16 -9.42 48.32 10.03
N TYR A 17 -9.99 48.92 8.98
CA TYR A 17 -10.19 48.18 7.71
C TYR A 17 -8.88 47.83 7.00
N LEU A 18 -7.89 48.72 7.06
CA LEU A 18 -6.55 48.41 6.53
C LEU A 18 -5.92 47.22 7.24
N GLY A 19 -5.94 47.20 8.56
CA GLY A 19 -5.41 46.08 9.36
C GLY A 19 -6.17 44.76 9.04
N LYS A 20 -7.51 44.83 8.95
CA LYS A 20 -8.33 43.66 8.55
C LYS A 20 -7.99 43.15 7.14
N ASN A 21 -7.84 44.04 6.19
CA ASN A 21 -7.50 43.68 4.81
C ASN A 21 -6.09 43.07 4.71
N GLN A 22 -5.13 43.62 5.46
CA GLN A 22 -3.77 43.09 5.51
C GLN A 22 -3.73 41.68 6.11
N LYS A 23 -4.51 41.43 7.15
CA LYS A 23 -4.65 40.08 7.73
C LYS A 23 -5.26 39.09 6.74
N ASN A 24 -6.33 39.46 6.04
CA ASN A 24 -6.98 38.65 5.02
C ASN A 24 -6.05 38.36 3.84
N PHE A 25 -5.27 39.37 3.43
CA PHE A 25 -4.27 39.23 2.39
C PHE A 25 -3.19 38.22 2.77
N GLN A 26 -2.62 38.34 3.96
CA GLN A 26 -1.61 37.41 4.47
C GLN A 26 -2.16 35.97 4.56
N GLN A 27 -3.41 35.80 4.99
CA GLN A 27 -4.06 34.50 5.04
C GLN A 27 -4.26 33.91 3.64
N SER A 28 -4.68 34.72 2.67
CA SER A 28 -4.83 34.30 1.27
C SER A 28 -3.50 33.90 0.65
N MET A 29 -2.46 34.71 0.87
CA MET A 29 -1.10 34.40 0.42
C MET A 29 -0.59 33.08 1.01
N LYS A 30 -0.85 32.82 2.29
CA LYS A 30 -0.48 31.60 2.96
C LYS A 30 -1.19 30.37 2.39
N ARG A 31 -2.46 30.51 2.01
CA ARG A 31 -3.24 29.46 1.33
C ARG A 31 -2.73 29.18 -0.07
N ILE A 32 -2.39 30.21 -0.82
CA ILE A 32 -1.83 30.07 -2.18
C ILE A 32 -0.45 29.39 -2.11
N ALA A 33 0.43 29.86 -1.23
CA ALA A 33 1.77 29.32 -1.09
C ALA A 33 1.79 27.86 -0.62
N SER A 34 0.85 27.45 0.24
CA SER A 34 0.74 26.07 0.74
C SER A 34 -0.08 25.14 -0.14
N GLY A 35 -0.88 25.69 -1.06
CA GLY A 35 -1.88 24.92 -1.82
C GLY A 35 -3.02 24.34 -0.97
N LYS A 36 -3.09 24.70 0.33
CA LYS A 36 -4.07 24.17 1.28
C LYS A 36 -5.01 25.28 1.76
N LYS A 37 -6.31 24.96 1.83
CA LYS A 37 -7.33 25.87 2.37
C LYS A 37 -7.20 26.07 3.88
N ILE A 38 -6.80 25.02 4.61
CA ILE A 38 -6.64 24.98 6.06
C ILE A 38 -5.15 24.74 6.35
N ASN A 39 -4.49 25.75 6.93
CA ASN A 39 -3.06 25.74 7.22
C ASN A 39 -2.73 25.58 8.72
N GLY A 40 -3.76 25.68 9.56
CA GLY A 40 -3.58 25.55 11.00
C GLY A 40 -4.89 25.55 11.77
N PRO A 41 -4.82 25.28 13.07
CA PRO A 41 -6.01 25.21 13.94
C PRO A 41 -6.76 26.54 14.07
N GLY A 42 -6.08 27.66 13.76
CA GLY A 42 -6.71 28.99 13.76
C GLY A 42 -7.61 29.26 12.55
N ASP A 43 -7.49 28.49 11.46
CA ASP A 43 -8.30 28.66 10.26
C ASP A 43 -9.64 27.94 10.39
N ASP A 44 -9.63 26.68 10.80
CA ASP A 44 -10.81 25.83 11.01
C ASP A 44 -10.42 24.59 11.80
N PRO A 45 -10.58 24.58 13.14
CA PRO A 45 -10.16 23.47 13.97
C PRO A 45 -10.97 22.18 13.73
N GLY A 46 -12.27 22.32 13.39
CA GLY A 46 -13.14 21.16 13.11
C GLY A 46 -12.74 20.42 11.85
N ASN A 47 -12.61 21.15 10.75
CA ASN A 47 -12.20 20.56 9.47
C ASN A 47 -10.75 20.12 9.48
N LEU A 48 -9.86 20.75 10.27
CA LEU A 48 -8.49 20.28 10.45
C LEU A 48 -8.46 18.90 11.10
N ALA A 49 -9.23 18.69 12.17
CA ALA A 49 -9.32 17.40 12.85
C ALA A 49 -9.84 16.30 11.92
N VAL A 50 -10.86 16.59 11.10
CA VAL A 50 -11.37 15.66 10.08
C VAL A 50 -10.30 15.35 9.04
N SER A 51 -9.60 16.36 8.54
CA SER A 51 -8.52 16.20 7.57
C SER A 51 -7.39 15.32 8.12
N MET A 52 -6.97 15.52 9.36
CA MET A 52 -5.96 14.68 10.02
C MET A 52 -6.43 13.24 10.17
N LYS A 53 -7.70 13.02 10.54
CA LYS A 53 -8.31 11.68 10.65
C LYS A 53 -8.33 10.97 9.29
N LEU A 54 -8.72 11.67 8.23
CA LEU A 54 -8.75 11.12 6.88
C LEU A 54 -7.34 10.79 6.37
N ASN A 55 -6.37 11.66 6.60
CA ASN A 55 -4.97 11.38 6.26
C ASN A 55 -4.43 10.15 7.01
N ALA A 56 -4.76 9.99 8.28
CA ALA A 56 -4.38 8.81 9.05
C ALA A 56 -5.05 7.53 8.49
N GLN A 57 -6.30 7.62 8.02
CA GLN A 57 -6.97 6.51 7.36
C GLN A 57 -6.32 6.18 6.00
N LEU A 58 -5.99 7.17 5.19
CA LEU A 58 -5.28 6.98 3.93
C LEU A 58 -3.93 6.27 4.13
N ASN A 59 -3.16 6.69 5.14
CA ASN A 59 -1.90 6.03 5.46
C ASN A 59 -2.09 4.57 5.89
N ARG A 60 -3.15 4.27 6.65
CA ARG A 60 -3.50 2.87 7.02
C ARG A 60 -3.89 2.05 5.79
N ILE A 61 -4.70 2.61 4.89
CA ILE A 61 -5.11 1.95 3.65
C ILE A 61 -3.89 1.65 2.79
N SER A 62 -2.96 2.60 2.66
CA SER A 62 -1.71 2.38 1.93
C SER A 62 -0.87 1.25 2.56
N GLY A 63 -0.77 1.19 3.89
CA GLY A 63 -0.11 0.09 4.59
C GLY A 63 -0.79 -1.27 4.35
N VAL A 64 -2.12 -1.31 4.39
CA VAL A 64 -2.90 -2.51 4.07
C VAL A 64 -2.69 -2.94 2.62
N GLN A 65 -2.66 -2.00 1.70
CA GLN A 65 -2.42 -2.28 0.28
C GLN A 65 -1.05 -2.92 0.04
N ASN A 66 0.00 -2.42 0.70
CA ASN A 66 1.34 -3.01 0.65
C ASN A 66 1.35 -4.44 1.23
N ASN A 67 0.64 -4.67 2.36
CA ASN A 67 0.55 -5.99 2.95
C ASN A 67 -0.20 -6.98 2.06
N ILE A 68 -1.26 -6.55 1.38
CA ILE A 68 -1.98 -7.37 0.39
C ILE A 68 -1.04 -7.73 -0.77
N GLN A 69 -0.27 -6.78 -1.27
CA GLN A 69 0.67 -7.02 -2.36
C GLN A 69 1.75 -8.05 -1.98
N ASN A 70 2.30 -7.94 -0.77
CA ASN A 70 3.23 -8.92 -0.23
C ASN A 70 2.59 -10.31 -0.07
N SER A 71 1.32 -10.36 0.36
CA SER A 71 0.58 -11.61 0.48
C SER A 71 0.30 -12.26 -0.88
N ILE A 72 -0.02 -11.48 -1.90
CA ILE A 72 -0.19 -11.97 -3.28
C ILE A 72 1.13 -12.58 -3.77
N SER A 73 2.26 -11.87 -3.62
CA SER A 73 3.56 -12.38 -4.02
C SER A 73 3.95 -13.67 -3.29
N PHE A 74 3.59 -13.79 -2.01
CA PHE A 74 3.79 -15.02 -1.26
C PHE A 74 2.94 -16.18 -1.80
N LEU A 75 1.68 -15.92 -2.14
CA LEU A 75 0.77 -16.92 -2.73
C LEU A 75 1.23 -17.34 -4.13
N GLU A 76 1.77 -16.42 -4.94
CA GLU A 76 2.34 -16.72 -6.26
C GLU A 76 3.54 -17.67 -6.15
N VAL A 77 4.40 -17.48 -5.16
CA VAL A 77 5.53 -18.39 -4.88
C VAL A 77 5.02 -19.76 -4.46
N GLN A 78 3.98 -19.81 -3.60
CA GLN A 78 3.37 -21.09 -3.20
C GLN A 78 2.72 -21.81 -4.37
N ASP A 79 2.01 -21.08 -5.23
CA ASP A 79 1.38 -21.65 -6.43
C ASP A 79 2.41 -22.27 -7.37
N GLY A 80 3.52 -21.57 -7.64
CA GLY A 80 4.64 -22.09 -8.42
C GLY A 80 5.29 -23.34 -7.80
N ALA A 81 5.39 -23.39 -6.48
CA ALA A 81 5.89 -24.58 -5.78
C ALA A 81 4.91 -25.76 -5.94
N LEU A 82 3.61 -25.54 -5.77
CA LEU A 82 2.58 -26.56 -5.94
C LEU A 82 2.49 -27.06 -7.39
N GLU A 83 2.65 -26.17 -8.36
CA GLU A 83 2.72 -26.57 -9.77
C GLU A 83 3.92 -27.50 -10.02
N THR A 84 5.07 -27.22 -9.43
CA THR A 84 6.27 -28.05 -9.53
C THR A 84 6.04 -29.43 -8.91
N VAL A 85 5.47 -29.47 -7.70
CA VAL A 85 5.09 -30.72 -7.03
C VAL A 85 4.09 -31.51 -7.89
N GLY A 86 3.11 -30.85 -8.49
CA GLY A 86 2.16 -31.48 -9.40
C GLY A 86 2.84 -32.13 -10.63
N LYS A 87 3.82 -31.47 -11.21
CA LYS A 87 4.62 -32.02 -12.31
C LYS A 87 5.41 -33.26 -11.89
N ILE A 88 6.07 -33.21 -10.72
CA ILE A 88 6.78 -34.36 -10.17
C ILE A 88 5.85 -35.54 -9.91
N MET A 89 4.70 -35.30 -9.29
CA MET A 89 3.70 -36.33 -9.04
C MET A 89 3.19 -36.98 -10.33
N ASN A 90 2.89 -36.19 -11.34
CA ASN A 90 2.49 -36.71 -12.65
C ASN A 90 3.57 -37.61 -13.25
N ARG A 91 4.83 -37.20 -13.18
CA ARG A 91 5.95 -38.02 -13.64
C ARG A 91 6.10 -39.33 -12.86
N MET A 92 5.92 -39.30 -11.52
CA MET A 92 5.91 -40.49 -10.70
C MET A 92 4.76 -41.46 -11.08
N ILE A 93 3.57 -40.92 -11.41
CA ILE A 93 2.44 -41.74 -11.87
C ILE A 93 2.75 -42.38 -13.22
N GLU A 94 3.37 -41.67 -14.15
CA GLU A 94 3.82 -42.23 -15.42
C GLU A 94 4.80 -43.39 -15.23
N HIS A 95 5.82 -43.22 -14.38
CA HIS A 95 6.79 -44.27 -14.10
C HIS A 95 6.14 -45.50 -13.43
N LYS A 96 5.23 -45.28 -12.50
CA LYS A 96 4.43 -46.37 -11.91
C LYS A 96 3.60 -47.10 -12.98
N GLY A 97 2.97 -46.35 -13.86
CA GLY A 97 2.18 -46.94 -14.99
C GLY A 97 3.05 -47.76 -15.93
N LEU A 98 4.22 -47.22 -16.28
CA LEU A 98 5.19 -47.94 -17.11
C LEU A 98 5.74 -49.20 -16.40
N ALA A 99 6.04 -49.14 -15.13
CA ALA A 99 6.50 -50.28 -14.34
C ALA A 99 5.43 -51.38 -14.21
N ALA A 100 4.15 -51.01 -14.13
CA ALA A 100 3.02 -51.92 -13.98
C ALA A 100 2.58 -52.62 -15.29
N GLN A 101 3.02 -52.13 -16.44
CA GLN A 101 2.73 -52.78 -17.72
C GLN A 101 3.58 -54.03 -17.93
N ASP A 102 2.93 -55.17 -17.87
CA ASP A 102 3.50 -56.48 -17.61
C ASP A 102 3.95 -57.26 -18.90
N THR A 103 4.39 -56.58 -19.96
CA THR A 103 4.54 -57.30 -21.22
C THR A 103 5.96 -57.36 -21.79
N VAL A 104 7.00 -57.64 -21.14
CA VAL A 104 8.35 -57.83 -21.65
C VAL A 104 9.35 -56.80 -21.14
N LYS A 105 9.44 -56.69 -19.81
CA LYS A 105 10.50 -55.87 -19.22
C LYS A 105 11.59 -56.74 -18.60
N SER A 106 12.84 -56.37 -18.86
CA SER A 106 13.97 -56.98 -18.17
C SER A 106 14.02 -56.49 -16.72
N ALA A 107 14.67 -57.26 -15.82
CA ALA A 107 14.88 -56.82 -14.44
C ALA A 107 15.64 -55.47 -14.37
N GLN A 108 16.48 -55.19 -15.37
CA GLN A 108 17.24 -53.96 -15.53
C GLN A 108 16.34 -52.74 -15.81
N ASP A 109 15.28 -52.93 -16.63
CA ASP A 109 14.31 -51.84 -16.91
C ASP A 109 13.51 -51.45 -15.66
N LEU A 110 13.09 -52.43 -14.86
CA LEU A 110 12.39 -52.21 -13.60
C LEU A 110 13.26 -51.49 -12.57
N GLU A 111 14.54 -51.85 -12.47
CA GLU A 111 15.52 -51.17 -11.62
C GLU A 111 15.72 -49.71 -12.04
N SER A 112 15.75 -49.43 -13.35
CA SER A 112 15.87 -48.08 -13.88
C SER A 112 14.66 -47.21 -13.50
N TYR A 113 13.41 -47.74 -13.62
CA TYR A 113 12.22 -47.04 -13.19
C TYR A 113 12.14 -46.80 -11.68
N ASP A 114 12.62 -47.76 -10.87
CA ASP A 114 12.66 -47.63 -9.42
C ASP A 114 13.68 -46.55 -8.97
N ASN A 115 14.81 -46.47 -9.64
CA ASN A 115 15.82 -45.43 -9.38
C ASN A 115 15.29 -44.04 -9.74
N GLU A 116 14.67 -43.90 -10.93
CA GLU A 116 14.09 -42.61 -11.34
C GLU A 116 12.93 -42.18 -10.43
N PHE A 117 12.12 -43.13 -9.96
CA PHE A 117 11.08 -42.87 -8.96
C PHE A 117 11.65 -42.39 -7.64
N LYS A 118 12.73 -42.97 -7.16
CA LYS A 118 13.45 -42.54 -5.95
C LYS A 118 14.07 -41.14 -6.11
N ASP A 119 14.63 -40.84 -7.29
CA ASP A 119 15.17 -39.51 -7.55
C ASP A 119 14.06 -38.43 -7.57
N LEU A 120 12.88 -38.76 -8.13
CA LEU A 120 11.71 -37.88 -8.06
C LEU A 120 11.18 -37.69 -6.62
N GLN A 121 11.25 -38.73 -5.79
CA GLN A 121 10.93 -38.59 -4.36
C GLN A 121 11.89 -37.64 -3.66
N LEU A 122 13.19 -37.70 -3.95
CA LEU A 122 14.18 -36.79 -3.37
C LEU A 122 14.00 -35.34 -3.81
N GLN A 123 13.49 -35.11 -5.03
CA GLN A 123 13.17 -33.75 -5.51
C GLN A 123 11.94 -33.15 -4.82
N MET A 124 11.11 -33.97 -4.18
CA MET A 124 9.91 -33.51 -3.48
C MET A 124 10.19 -33.07 -2.02
N TYR A 125 11.37 -33.41 -1.48
CA TYR A 125 11.82 -33.03 -0.14
C TYR A 125 12.72 -31.82 -0.17
#